data_f0f410d672e0bf44df43b32b3076a69c
#
_entry.id   f0f410d672e0bf44df43b32b3076a69c
#
_cell.length_a   1.000
_cell.length_b   1.000
_cell.length_c   1.000
_cell.angle_alpha   90.00
_cell.angle_beta   90.00
_cell.angle_gamma   90.00
#
_symmetry.space_group_name_H-M   'P 1'
#
loop_
_entity.id
_entity.type
_entity.pdbx_description
1 polymer ?
#
loop_
_entity_poly.entity_id
_entity_poly.type
_entity_poly.pdbx_seq_one_letter_code
_entity_poly.pdbx_strand_id
1 'polypeptide(L)'
;VRFAGLIESDSRVDGIVAADGERIEADTVVVAAGAWTSVLLPHLSDRLEAIGQPVFHLKPDDPSPFRPEVFPCWTADISRTGWYGFPANDDGIVKIANHGPGRRVHPDELREVAPEDHERLRDFLSGSIPSLADSPIAATRLCLYGDSWDGNFLIDRDPDRSGLVVAAGASGF
;
A
#
# COMPACT_ATOMS: atom_id res chain seq x y z
N VAL A 1 -3.45 -20.12 -7.86
CA VAL A 1 -4.92 -20.10 -8.00
C VAL A 1 -5.37 -18.64 -7.91
N ARG A 2 -6.18 -18.17 -8.85
CA ARG A 2 -6.76 -16.82 -8.82
C ARG A 2 -8.19 -16.93 -8.27
N PHE A 3 -8.51 -16.12 -7.26
CA PHE A 3 -9.84 -16.06 -6.66
C PHE A 3 -10.89 -15.56 -7.66
N ALA A 4 -12.06 -16.19 -7.70
CA ALA A 4 -13.21 -15.77 -8.49
C ALA A 4 -14.44 -15.42 -7.64
N GLY A 5 -14.59 -16.05 -6.47
CA GLY A 5 -15.72 -15.78 -5.59
C GLY A 5 -15.75 -16.69 -4.35
N LEU A 6 -16.67 -16.38 -3.47
CA LEU A 6 -17.00 -17.24 -2.33
C LEU A 6 -17.99 -18.34 -2.74
N ILE A 7 -17.93 -19.49 -2.08
CA ILE A 7 -19.01 -20.49 -2.09
C ILE A 7 -19.89 -20.16 -0.90
N GLU A 8 -21.11 -19.72 -1.17
CA GLU A 8 -22.05 -19.30 -0.13
C GLU A 8 -23.31 -20.15 -0.17
N SER A 9 -23.81 -20.52 1.01
CA SER A 9 -25.11 -21.14 1.23
C SER A 9 -25.81 -20.37 2.35
N ASP A 10 -27.00 -19.80 2.07
CA ASP A 10 -27.71 -18.90 2.98
C ASP A 10 -26.83 -17.79 3.53
N SER A 11 -26.51 -17.84 4.82
CA SER A 11 -25.61 -16.89 5.52
C SER A 11 -24.28 -17.53 5.93
N ARG A 12 -23.80 -18.56 5.20
CA ARG A 12 -22.55 -19.25 5.47
C ARG A 12 -21.63 -19.22 4.25
N VAL A 13 -20.34 -19.03 4.51
CA VAL A 13 -19.28 -19.26 3.53
C VAL A 13 -18.72 -20.66 3.74
N ASP A 14 -18.79 -21.48 2.69
CA ASP A 14 -18.38 -22.89 2.68
C ASP A 14 -17.08 -23.12 1.88
N GLY A 15 -16.47 -22.07 1.35
CA GLY A 15 -15.24 -22.17 0.57
C GLY A 15 -15.07 -21.06 -0.45
N ILE A 16 -14.22 -21.31 -1.44
CA ILE A 16 -13.93 -20.39 -2.53
C ILE A 16 -14.04 -21.05 -3.89
N VAL A 17 -14.29 -20.25 -4.93
CA VAL A 17 -14.19 -20.65 -6.34
C VAL A 17 -12.97 -19.96 -6.94
N ALA A 18 -12.14 -20.72 -7.61
CA ALA A 18 -11.02 -20.24 -8.41
C ALA A 18 -11.44 -19.82 -9.82
N ALA A 19 -10.66 -18.99 -10.49
CA ALA A 19 -10.98 -18.48 -11.82
C ALA A 19 -11.02 -19.56 -12.93
N ASP A 20 -10.40 -20.72 -12.69
CA ASP A 20 -10.45 -21.89 -13.55
C ASP A 20 -11.67 -22.79 -13.27
N GLY A 21 -12.51 -22.40 -12.31
CA GLY A 21 -13.72 -23.12 -11.89
C GLY A 21 -13.49 -24.15 -10.76
N GLU A 22 -12.25 -24.35 -10.30
CA GLU A 22 -12.00 -25.21 -9.15
C GLU A 22 -12.72 -24.69 -7.91
N ARG A 23 -13.36 -25.60 -7.18
CA ARG A 23 -14.06 -25.32 -5.92
C ARG A 23 -13.23 -25.88 -4.77
N ILE A 24 -12.89 -25.02 -3.82
CA ILE A 24 -12.12 -25.40 -2.62
C ILE A 24 -13.04 -25.19 -1.42
N GLU A 25 -13.52 -26.29 -0.85
CA GLU A 25 -14.40 -26.27 0.33
C GLU A 25 -13.58 -26.13 1.61
N ALA A 26 -14.11 -25.36 2.58
CA ALA A 26 -13.47 -25.12 3.87
C ALA A 26 -14.51 -24.73 4.92
N ASP A 27 -14.27 -25.12 6.18
CA ASP A 27 -15.10 -24.70 7.32
C ASP A 27 -14.94 -23.21 7.64
N THR A 28 -13.80 -22.65 7.29
CA THR A 28 -13.49 -21.22 7.50
C THR A 28 -12.64 -20.71 6.34
N VAL A 29 -13.06 -19.58 5.77
CA VAL A 29 -12.32 -18.81 4.77
C VAL A 29 -11.78 -17.55 5.43
N VAL A 30 -10.48 -17.32 5.35
CA VAL A 30 -9.84 -16.09 5.81
C VAL A 30 -9.48 -15.23 4.59
N VAL A 31 -10.07 -14.04 4.49
CA VAL A 31 -9.74 -13.07 3.45
C VAL A 31 -8.73 -12.06 4.00
N ALA A 32 -7.48 -12.22 3.58
CA ALA A 32 -6.35 -11.35 3.92
C ALA A 32 -5.74 -10.75 2.63
N ALA A 33 -6.58 -10.07 1.84
CA ALA A 33 -6.27 -9.66 0.48
C ALA A 33 -5.72 -8.21 0.37
N GLY A 34 -5.37 -7.57 1.50
CA GLY A 34 -4.82 -6.22 1.53
C GLY A 34 -5.73 -5.22 0.81
N ALA A 35 -5.17 -4.47 -0.13
CA ALA A 35 -5.91 -3.46 -0.89
C ALA A 35 -7.05 -4.02 -1.75
N TRP A 36 -7.07 -5.32 -2.04
CA TRP A 36 -8.14 -5.98 -2.79
C TRP A 36 -9.33 -6.40 -1.92
N THR A 37 -9.23 -6.30 -0.59
CA THR A 37 -10.27 -6.81 0.30
C THR A 37 -11.64 -6.21 0.00
N SER A 38 -11.75 -4.89 -0.20
CA SER A 38 -13.01 -4.22 -0.53
C SER A 38 -13.55 -4.54 -1.93
N VAL A 39 -12.70 -4.98 -2.84
CA VAL A 39 -13.09 -5.45 -4.17
C VAL A 39 -13.65 -6.87 -4.10
N LEU A 40 -13.01 -7.74 -3.31
CA LEU A 40 -13.43 -9.13 -3.14
C LEU A 40 -14.65 -9.26 -2.22
N LEU A 41 -14.79 -8.33 -1.28
CA LEU A 41 -15.88 -8.24 -0.31
C LEU A 41 -16.56 -6.87 -0.40
N PRO A 42 -17.42 -6.64 -1.42
CA PRO A 42 -18.00 -5.30 -1.68
C PRO A 42 -18.83 -4.71 -0.53
N HIS A 43 -19.36 -5.56 0.36
CA HIS A 43 -20.10 -5.11 1.55
C HIS A 43 -19.20 -4.40 2.59
N LEU A 44 -17.87 -4.47 2.43
CA LEU A 44 -16.90 -3.75 3.27
C LEU A 44 -16.33 -2.49 2.59
N SER A 45 -16.86 -2.09 1.43
CA SER A 45 -16.34 -0.94 0.67
C SER A 45 -16.56 0.43 1.34
N ASP A 46 -17.43 0.51 2.35
CA ASP A 46 -17.60 1.68 3.21
C ASP A 46 -16.60 1.71 4.37
N ARG A 47 -15.89 0.62 4.61
CA ARG A 47 -14.97 0.43 5.74
C ARG A 47 -13.51 0.23 5.33
N LEU A 48 -13.25 -0.20 4.11
CA LEU A 48 -11.93 -0.52 3.60
C LEU A 48 -11.74 0.12 2.24
N GLU A 49 -10.59 0.77 2.04
CA GLU A 49 -10.23 1.44 0.81
C GLU A 49 -8.83 1.06 0.36
N ALA A 50 -8.63 1.02 -0.95
CA ALA A 50 -7.30 0.94 -1.52
C ALA A 50 -6.75 2.36 -1.71
N ILE A 51 -5.63 2.66 -1.06
CA ILE A 51 -4.96 3.97 -1.10
C ILE A 51 -3.60 3.84 -1.78
N GLY A 52 -3.37 4.67 -2.78
CA GLY A 52 -2.09 4.78 -3.48
C GLY A 52 -1.12 5.70 -2.75
N GLN A 53 0.10 5.21 -2.48
CA GLN A 53 1.17 5.96 -1.84
C GLN A 53 2.39 6.02 -2.77
N PRO A 54 2.87 7.22 -3.15
CA PRO A 54 3.97 7.36 -4.09
C PRO A 54 5.31 6.99 -3.44
N VAL A 55 6.12 6.26 -4.21
CA VAL A 55 7.49 5.88 -3.87
C VAL A 55 8.42 6.32 -5.00
N PHE A 56 9.51 6.98 -4.63
CA PHE A 56 10.53 7.47 -5.55
C PHE A 56 11.88 6.86 -5.24
N HIS A 57 12.62 6.52 -6.28
CA HIS A 57 13.99 6.05 -6.23
C HIS A 57 14.87 7.09 -6.89
N LEU A 58 15.65 7.81 -6.09
CA LEU A 58 16.53 8.89 -6.54
C LEU A 58 17.95 8.35 -6.76
N LYS A 59 18.59 8.81 -7.81
CA LYS A 59 19.97 8.45 -8.16
C LYS A 59 20.85 9.70 -8.12
N PRO A 60 21.32 10.13 -6.93
CA PRO A 60 22.27 11.24 -6.86
C PRO A 60 23.60 10.89 -7.57
N ASP A 61 24.26 11.88 -8.14
CA ASP A 61 25.56 11.71 -8.80
C ASP A 61 26.64 11.21 -7.83
N ASP A 62 26.62 11.72 -6.60
CA ASP A 62 27.43 11.20 -5.49
C ASP A 62 26.53 10.64 -4.39
N PRO A 63 26.45 9.31 -4.23
CA PRO A 63 25.66 8.69 -3.17
C PRO A 63 26.36 8.64 -1.80
N SER A 64 27.61 9.09 -1.70
CA SER A 64 28.42 8.98 -0.47
C SER A 64 27.78 9.66 0.74
N PRO A 65 27.18 10.88 0.62
CA PRO A 65 26.51 11.53 1.75
C PRO A 65 25.24 10.83 2.22
N PHE A 66 24.74 9.90 1.43
CA PHE A 66 23.45 9.19 1.69
C PHE A 66 23.63 7.73 2.08
N ARG A 67 24.85 7.28 2.37
CA ARG A 67 25.14 5.92 2.81
C ARG A 67 24.60 5.68 4.23
N PRO A 68 24.28 4.41 4.60
CA PRO A 68 23.71 4.07 5.91
C PRO A 68 24.48 4.58 7.11
N GLU A 69 25.81 4.72 6.97
CA GLU A 69 26.71 5.16 8.05
C GLU A 69 26.52 6.65 8.41
N VAL A 70 26.00 7.45 7.46
CA VAL A 70 25.88 8.92 7.62
C VAL A 70 24.45 9.43 7.39
N PHE A 71 23.61 8.64 6.73
CA PHE A 71 22.23 8.98 6.42
C PHE A 71 21.33 7.84 6.85
N PRO A 72 20.74 7.91 8.06
CA PRO A 72 19.88 6.84 8.58
C PRO A 72 18.53 6.78 7.87
N CYS A 73 17.72 5.75 8.14
CA CYS A 73 16.29 5.80 7.87
C CYS A 73 15.66 6.94 8.66
N TRP A 74 14.75 7.68 8.06
CA TRP A 74 14.13 8.85 8.67
C TRP A 74 12.64 8.95 8.34
N THR A 75 11.92 9.66 9.19
CA THR A 75 10.56 10.13 8.94
C THR A 75 10.50 11.63 9.17
N ALA A 76 9.69 12.32 8.39
CA ALA A 76 9.48 13.75 8.48
C ALA A 76 7.99 14.07 8.43
N ASP A 77 7.48 14.69 9.50
CA ASP A 77 6.09 15.15 9.62
C ASP A 77 5.06 14.07 9.27
N ILE A 78 5.29 12.86 9.80
CA ILE A 78 4.53 11.66 9.43
C ILE A 78 3.02 11.81 9.67
N SER A 79 2.63 12.64 10.63
CA SER A 79 1.23 12.89 10.99
C SER A 79 0.48 13.80 10.00
N ARG A 80 1.17 14.54 9.13
CA ARG A 80 0.57 15.48 8.17
C ARG A 80 0.97 15.20 6.74
N THR A 81 2.26 15.33 6.43
CA THR A 81 2.78 15.16 5.06
C THR A 81 3.32 13.75 4.81
N GLY A 82 3.74 13.08 5.87
CA GLY A 82 4.06 11.66 5.85
C GLY A 82 5.30 11.27 5.05
N TRP A 83 6.30 12.15 4.90
CA TRP A 83 7.52 11.79 4.19
C TRP A 83 8.41 10.87 5.03
N TYR A 84 9.03 9.89 4.37
CA TYR A 84 10.04 9.04 4.95
C TYR A 84 11.05 8.60 3.89
N GLY A 85 12.23 8.18 4.33
CA GLY A 85 13.26 7.75 3.41
C GLY A 85 14.23 6.75 4.01
N PHE A 86 14.93 6.10 3.09
CA PHE A 86 15.96 5.12 3.37
C PHE A 86 17.29 5.58 2.74
N PRO A 87 18.42 5.23 3.37
CA PRO A 87 19.74 5.52 2.82
C PRO A 87 19.95 4.91 1.43
N ALA A 88 21.03 5.34 0.78
CA ALA A 88 21.45 4.76 -0.47
C ALA A 88 21.76 3.27 -0.31
N ASN A 89 21.19 2.44 -1.20
CA ASN A 89 21.55 1.04 -1.33
C ASN A 89 22.91 0.86 -2.05
N ASP A 90 23.31 -0.39 -2.30
CA ASP A 90 24.56 -0.73 -2.98
C ASP A 90 24.64 -0.15 -4.40
N ASP A 91 23.53 0.07 -5.07
CA ASP A 91 23.43 0.73 -6.37
C ASP A 91 23.48 2.26 -6.27
N GLY A 92 23.56 2.83 -5.07
CA GLY A 92 23.54 4.27 -4.81
C GLY A 92 22.15 4.89 -4.97
N ILE A 93 21.09 4.12 -4.82
CA ILE A 93 19.69 4.57 -4.93
C ILE A 93 19.16 4.94 -3.55
N VAL A 94 18.72 6.19 -3.39
CA VAL A 94 18.02 6.69 -2.20
C VAL A 94 16.51 6.51 -2.42
N LYS A 95 15.84 5.81 -1.50
CA LYS A 95 14.37 5.68 -1.53
C LYS A 95 13.74 6.79 -0.71
N ILE A 96 12.79 7.50 -1.30
CA ILE A 96 11.91 8.45 -0.61
C ILE A 96 10.47 8.12 -0.94
N ALA A 97 9.62 8.14 0.06
CA ALA A 97 8.23 7.79 -0.13
C ALA A 97 7.32 8.62 0.79
N ASN A 98 6.04 8.60 0.46
CA ASN A 98 5.03 9.25 1.25
C ASN A 98 4.16 8.21 1.99
N HIS A 99 3.82 8.50 3.24
CA HIS A 99 2.86 7.79 4.08
C HIS A 99 1.85 8.82 4.63
N GLY A 100 1.38 9.67 3.74
CA GLY A 100 0.37 10.68 4.02
C GLY A 100 -1.03 10.19 3.68
N PRO A 101 -1.98 11.10 3.48
CA PRO A 101 -3.36 10.75 3.15
C PRO A 101 -3.51 9.89 1.89
N GLY A 102 -2.55 9.98 0.96
CA GLY A 102 -2.59 9.27 -0.31
C GLY A 102 -3.79 9.63 -1.18
N ARG A 103 -4.05 8.83 -2.21
CA ARG A 103 -5.25 8.96 -3.03
C ARG A 103 -5.97 7.63 -3.15
N ARG A 104 -7.30 7.64 -3.14
CA ARG A 104 -8.10 6.45 -3.41
C ARG A 104 -7.84 5.95 -4.83
N VAL A 105 -7.63 4.65 -4.98
CA VAL A 105 -7.36 3.99 -6.26
C VAL A 105 -8.10 2.67 -6.34
N HIS A 106 -8.33 2.19 -7.57
CA HIS A 106 -8.71 0.78 -7.72
C HIS A 106 -7.43 -0.08 -7.75
N PRO A 107 -7.35 -1.19 -7.00
CA PRO A 107 -6.10 -1.95 -6.89
C PRO A 107 -5.64 -2.62 -8.19
N ASP A 108 -6.52 -2.76 -9.20
CA ASP A 108 -6.20 -3.29 -10.53
C ASP A 108 -5.85 -2.21 -11.55
N GLU A 109 -5.92 -0.91 -11.20
CA GLU A 109 -5.51 0.18 -12.08
C GLU A 109 -3.98 0.22 -12.26
N LEU A 110 -3.54 0.93 -13.29
CA LEU A 110 -2.12 1.22 -13.50
C LEU A 110 -1.56 1.99 -12.30
N ARG A 111 -0.45 1.49 -11.78
CA ARG A 111 0.20 2.03 -10.58
C ARG A 111 1.18 3.14 -10.94
N GLU A 112 0.65 4.21 -11.53
CA GLU A 112 1.43 5.38 -11.91
C GLU A 112 1.42 6.42 -10.80
N VAL A 113 2.60 7.00 -10.55
CA VAL A 113 2.76 8.16 -9.68
C VAL A 113 2.34 9.40 -10.44
N ALA A 114 1.41 10.17 -9.88
CA ALA A 114 0.86 11.34 -10.54
C ALA A 114 1.89 12.48 -10.66
N PRO A 115 1.80 13.36 -11.66
CA PRO A 115 2.69 14.52 -11.80
C PRO A 115 2.74 15.39 -10.54
N GLU A 116 1.62 15.58 -9.87
CA GLU A 116 1.51 16.36 -8.64
C GLU A 116 2.31 15.76 -7.49
N ASP A 117 2.47 14.43 -7.46
CA ASP A 117 3.30 13.75 -6.47
C ASP A 117 4.80 14.01 -6.72
N HIS A 118 5.21 14.16 -7.99
CA HIS A 118 6.56 14.56 -8.35
C HIS A 118 6.85 16.00 -7.91
N GLU A 119 5.91 16.92 -8.11
CA GLU A 119 6.04 18.31 -7.66
C GLU A 119 6.16 18.36 -6.13
N ARG A 120 5.28 17.68 -5.42
CA ARG A 120 5.31 17.57 -3.94
C ARG A 120 6.65 17.02 -3.42
N LEU A 121 7.21 16.00 -4.10
CA LEU A 121 8.54 15.49 -3.75
C LEU A 121 9.59 16.58 -3.90
N ARG A 122 9.64 17.29 -5.03
CA ARG A 122 10.62 18.34 -5.28
C ARG A 122 10.52 19.48 -4.29
N ASP A 123 9.32 19.91 -3.96
CA ASP A 123 9.08 20.94 -2.95
C ASP A 123 9.59 20.50 -1.57
N PHE A 124 9.27 19.28 -1.17
CA PHE A 124 9.75 18.71 0.10
C PHE A 124 11.29 18.63 0.13
N LEU A 125 11.92 18.12 -0.92
CA LEU A 125 13.37 17.98 -1.00
C LEU A 125 14.07 19.35 -0.97
N SER A 126 13.56 20.33 -1.71
CA SER A 126 14.13 21.67 -1.76
C SER A 126 14.17 22.33 -0.39
N GLY A 127 13.16 22.08 0.44
CA GLY A 127 13.08 22.63 1.79
C GLY A 127 13.77 21.80 2.88
N SER A 128 13.91 20.49 2.68
CA SER A 128 14.32 19.56 3.74
C SER A 128 15.65 18.85 3.46
N ILE A 129 15.92 18.48 2.21
CA ILE A 129 17.15 17.77 1.79
C ILE A 129 17.60 18.36 0.44
N PRO A 130 18.06 19.62 0.40
CA PRO A 130 18.36 20.31 -0.86
C PRO A 130 19.35 19.57 -1.76
N SER A 131 20.27 18.80 -1.17
CA SER A 131 21.25 17.98 -1.91
C SER A 131 20.64 16.85 -2.74
N LEU A 132 19.36 16.51 -2.52
CA LEU A 132 18.59 15.55 -3.33
C LEU A 132 17.58 16.22 -4.26
N ALA A 133 17.40 17.56 -4.15
CA ALA A 133 16.31 18.26 -4.84
C ALA A 133 16.34 18.07 -6.37
N ASP A 134 17.54 18.06 -6.95
CA ASP A 134 17.75 17.92 -8.39
C ASP A 134 18.18 16.51 -8.83
N SER A 135 18.27 15.57 -7.88
CA SER A 135 18.67 14.19 -8.19
C SER A 135 17.72 13.54 -9.19
N PRO A 136 18.25 12.86 -10.22
CA PRO A 136 17.42 12.12 -11.17
C PRO A 136 16.52 11.09 -10.46
N ILE A 137 15.28 10.97 -10.88
CA ILE A 137 14.37 9.90 -10.46
C ILE A 137 14.63 8.70 -11.37
N ALA A 138 15.28 7.67 -10.83
CA ALA A 138 15.59 6.45 -11.56
C ALA A 138 14.38 5.55 -11.74
N ALA A 139 13.46 5.54 -10.78
CA ALA A 139 12.22 4.78 -10.85
C ALA A 139 11.15 5.36 -9.90
N THR A 140 9.89 5.08 -10.22
CA THR A 140 8.75 5.36 -9.34
C THR A 140 7.88 4.13 -9.16
N ARG A 141 7.13 4.11 -8.08
CA ARG A 141 6.12 3.09 -7.82
C ARG A 141 4.98 3.68 -7.01
N LEU A 142 3.74 3.37 -7.38
CA LEU A 142 2.60 3.59 -6.52
C LEU A 142 2.37 2.33 -5.67
N CYS A 143 2.67 2.40 -4.39
CA CYS A 143 2.34 1.33 -3.44
C CYS A 143 0.86 1.39 -3.10
N LEU A 144 0.26 0.22 -2.83
CA LEU A 144 -1.14 0.13 -2.41
C LEU A 144 -1.19 -0.18 -0.92
N TYR A 145 -1.93 0.64 -0.19
CA TYR A 145 -2.34 0.38 1.18
C TYR A 145 -3.79 -0.10 1.19
N GLY A 146 -4.14 -0.92 2.15
CA GLY A 146 -5.52 -1.28 2.44
C GLY A 146 -5.93 -0.57 3.72
N ASP A 147 -6.46 0.64 3.60
CA ASP A 147 -6.79 1.48 4.74
C ASP A 147 -8.20 1.16 5.25
N SER A 148 -8.35 1.14 6.57
CA SER A 148 -9.65 1.09 7.23
C SER A 148 -10.15 2.51 7.55
N TRP A 149 -11.47 2.66 7.72
CA TRP A 149 -12.13 3.93 8.01
C TRP A 149 -11.65 4.61 9.32
N ASP A 150 -11.12 3.82 10.26
CA ASP A 150 -10.68 4.28 11.59
C ASP A 150 -9.16 4.17 11.79
N GLY A 151 -8.42 3.73 10.76
CA GLY A 151 -6.96 3.56 10.80
C GLY A 151 -6.48 2.35 11.63
N ASN A 152 -7.38 1.46 12.06
CA ASN A 152 -7.06 0.28 12.83
C ASN A 152 -7.09 -0.99 11.98
N PHE A 153 -6.49 -2.07 12.48
CA PHE A 153 -6.67 -3.39 11.87
C PHE A 153 -8.11 -3.85 12.00
N LEU A 154 -8.66 -4.40 10.92
CA LEU A 154 -9.92 -5.11 10.91
C LEU A 154 -9.62 -6.63 10.85
N ILE A 155 -9.58 -7.28 12.00
CA ILE A 155 -9.35 -8.73 12.11
C ILE A 155 -10.50 -9.31 12.92
N ASP A 156 -11.54 -9.79 12.22
CA ASP A 156 -12.73 -10.28 12.87
C ASP A 156 -13.52 -11.26 11.98
N ARG A 157 -14.49 -11.93 12.57
CA ARG A 157 -15.51 -12.72 11.85
C ARG A 157 -16.51 -11.78 11.19
N ASP A 158 -16.93 -12.13 9.98
CA ASP A 158 -18.04 -11.42 9.34
C ASP A 158 -19.32 -11.66 10.16
N PRO A 159 -20.03 -10.59 10.60
CA PRO A 159 -21.22 -10.76 11.46
C PRO A 159 -22.41 -11.41 10.75
N ASP A 160 -22.50 -11.25 9.43
CA ASP A 160 -23.63 -11.71 8.63
C ASP A 160 -23.33 -13.00 7.85
N ARG A 161 -22.05 -13.43 7.81
CA ARG A 161 -21.59 -14.61 7.05
C ARG A 161 -20.75 -15.52 7.92
N SER A 162 -21.37 -16.52 8.53
CA SER A 162 -20.61 -17.53 9.28
C SER A 162 -19.60 -18.23 8.36
N GLY A 163 -18.46 -18.64 8.91
CA GLY A 163 -17.38 -19.24 8.12
C GLY A 163 -16.46 -18.24 7.41
N LEU A 164 -16.76 -16.94 7.44
CA LEU A 164 -15.90 -15.89 6.89
C LEU A 164 -15.17 -15.12 8.00
N VAL A 165 -13.87 -14.96 7.83
CA VAL A 165 -12.99 -14.10 8.64
C VAL A 165 -12.30 -13.10 7.72
N VAL A 166 -12.24 -11.85 8.14
CA VAL A 166 -11.54 -10.79 7.41
C VAL A 166 -10.29 -10.39 8.20
N ALA A 167 -9.16 -10.20 7.51
CA ALA A 167 -7.93 -9.66 8.06
C ALA A 167 -7.41 -8.57 7.12
N ALA A 168 -7.67 -7.31 7.46
CA ALA A 168 -7.40 -6.14 6.62
C ALA A 168 -7.03 -4.90 7.46
N GLY A 169 -6.89 -3.74 6.82
CA GLY A 169 -6.60 -2.48 7.52
C GLY A 169 -5.14 -2.32 7.91
N ALA A 170 -4.20 -2.98 7.21
CA ALA A 170 -2.78 -2.91 7.55
C ALA A 170 -2.12 -1.57 7.22
N SER A 171 -2.74 -0.72 6.39
CA SER A 171 -2.35 0.69 6.14
C SER A 171 -0.84 0.91 5.92
N GLY A 172 -0.12 -0.10 5.37
CA GLY A 172 1.33 -0.05 5.12
C GLY A 172 2.23 -0.44 6.30
N PHE A 173 1.66 -0.97 7.38
CA PHE A 173 2.39 -1.55 8.52
C PHE A 173 2.84 -2.98 8.24
#